data_e6711f47fbea5855cf7fd3c80d3edbbc
#
_entry.id   e6711f47fbea5855cf7fd3c80d3edbbc
#
_cell.length_a   1.000
_cell.length_b   1.000
_cell.length_c   1.000
_cell.angle_alpha   90.00
_cell.angle_beta   90.00
_cell.angle_gamma   90.00
#
_symmetry.space_group_name_H-M   'P 1'
#
loop_
_entity.id
_entity.type
_entity.pdbx_description
1 polymer ?
#
loop_
_entity_poly.entity_id
_entity_poly.type
_entity_poly.pdbx_seq_one_letter_code
_entity_poly.pdbx_strand_id
1 'polypeptide(L)'
;MTAVQQQKELSLKNACVSFMFSYQQRNVDKMLTFCDPDGEVYFKPLGNGGKGKIMELGKAIWTSLIDCFPDIDNTVDAAIAADDDAVRCQVVIRGTQEKDFADIPNKGKHFDSDHIFIFHLNDSAKIDSIEIEWDHADLKRQLGAA
;
A
#
# COMPACT_ATOMS: atom_id res chain seq x y z
N MET A 1 7.16 -25.69 -12.96
CA MET A 1 7.15 -25.26 -11.55
C MET A 1 6.84 -26.43 -10.64
N THR A 2 7.59 -26.63 -9.58
CA THR A 2 7.34 -27.71 -8.62
C THR A 2 6.19 -27.36 -7.67
N ALA A 3 5.64 -28.39 -7.01
CA ALA A 3 4.58 -28.19 -6.01
C ALA A 3 5.06 -27.27 -4.86
N VAL A 4 6.33 -27.39 -4.46
CA VAL A 4 6.92 -26.55 -3.41
C VAL A 4 6.98 -25.08 -3.84
N GLN A 5 7.37 -24.83 -5.09
CA GLN A 5 7.42 -23.47 -5.64
C GLN A 5 6.03 -22.86 -5.74
N GLN A 6 5.04 -23.63 -6.19
CA GLN A 6 3.64 -23.18 -6.27
C GLN A 6 3.10 -22.82 -4.90
N GLN A 7 3.40 -23.62 -3.89
CA GLN A 7 2.96 -23.39 -2.53
C GLN A 7 3.64 -22.16 -1.93
N LYS A 8 4.92 -21.96 -2.21
CA LYS A 8 5.64 -20.76 -1.80
C LYS A 8 5.01 -19.51 -2.40
N GLU A 9 4.77 -19.49 -3.71
CA GLU A 9 4.13 -18.35 -4.38
C GLU A 9 2.77 -18.03 -3.78
N LEU A 10 1.95 -19.05 -3.51
CA LEU A 10 0.64 -18.86 -2.92
C LEU A 10 0.76 -18.26 -1.53
N SER A 11 1.70 -18.72 -0.73
CA SER A 11 1.96 -18.20 0.61
C SER A 11 2.36 -16.72 0.59
N LEU A 12 3.25 -16.34 -0.34
CA LEU A 12 3.68 -14.95 -0.51
C LEU A 12 2.52 -14.06 -0.96
N LYS A 13 1.74 -14.52 -1.93
CA LYS A 13 0.57 -13.77 -2.40
C LYS A 13 -0.46 -13.59 -1.30
N ASN A 14 -0.70 -14.62 -0.50
CA ASN A 14 -1.65 -14.56 0.61
C ASN A 14 -1.23 -13.51 1.64
N ALA A 15 0.05 -13.41 1.95
CA ALA A 15 0.55 -12.39 2.88
C ALA A 15 0.28 -10.98 2.34
N CYS A 16 0.52 -10.75 1.06
CA CYS A 16 0.30 -9.45 0.42
C CYS A 16 -1.18 -9.10 0.34
N VAL A 17 -2.02 -10.05 -0.05
CA VAL A 17 -3.47 -9.85 -0.11
C VAL A 17 -4.04 -9.61 1.28
N SER A 18 -3.54 -10.31 2.29
CA SER A 18 -3.97 -10.11 3.68
C SER A 18 -3.57 -8.73 4.20
N PHE A 19 -2.39 -8.23 3.81
CA PHE A 19 -1.98 -6.86 4.10
C PHE A 19 -2.97 -5.86 3.50
N MET A 20 -3.30 -6.01 2.21
CA MET A 20 -4.23 -5.11 1.53
C MET A 20 -5.65 -5.20 2.12
N PHE A 21 -6.09 -6.40 2.50
CA PHE A 21 -7.38 -6.59 3.16
C PHE A 21 -7.43 -5.88 4.52
N SER A 22 -6.34 -5.94 5.27
CA SER A 22 -6.24 -5.22 6.56
C SER A 22 -6.32 -3.72 6.35
N TYR A 23 -5.73 -3.21 5.27
CA TYR A 23 -5.83 -1.81 4.87
C TYR A 23 -7.27 -1.45 4.51
N GLN A 24 -7.96 -2.31 3.76
CA GLN A 24 -9.36 -2.14 3.44
C GLN A 24 -10.23 -2.05 4.70
N GLN A 25 -9.88 -2.81 5.72
CA GLN A 25 -10.55 -2.75 7.03
C GLN A 25 -10.11 -1.56 7.88
N ARG A 26 -9.18 -0.77 7.39
CA ARG A 26 -8.62 0.39 8.08
C ARG A 26 -7.96 0.02 9.41
N ASN A 27 -7.29 -1.12 9.42
CA ASN A 27 -6.60 -1.66 10.60
C ASN A 27 -5.09 -1.66 10.37
N VAL A 28 -4.44 -0.53 10.71
CA VAL A 28 -3.01 -0.36 10.49
C VAL A 28 -2.19 -1.35 11.31
N ASP A 29 -2.56 -1.57 12.57
CA ASP A 29 -1.82 -2.51 13.43
C ASP A 29 -1.79 -3.90 12.81
N LYS A 30 -2.89 -4.34 12.21
CA LYS A 30 -2.95 -5.64 11.55
C LYS A 30 -2.11 -5.66 10.27
N MET A 31 -2.10 -4.58 9.49
CA MET A 31 -1.22 -4.46 8.32
C MET A 31 0.23 -4.73 8.72
N LEU A 32 0.67 -4.13 9.82
CA LEU A 32 2.04 -4.23 10.28
C LEU A 32 2.42 -5.64 10.75
N THR A 33 1.44 -6.47 11.14
CA THR A 33 1.73 -7.85 11.56
C THR A 33 2.26 -8.71 10.42
N PHE A 34 2.01 -8.32 9.16
CA PHE A 34 2.52 -9.04 8.00
C PHE A 34 3.92 -8.58 7.58
N CYS A 35 4.46 -7.57 8.26
CA CYS A 35 5.71 -6.93 7.90
C CYS A 35 6.84 -7.30 8.86
N ASP A 36 8.06 -7.34 8.30
CA ASP A 36 9.27 -7.46 9.11
C ASP A 36 9.45 -6.19 9.94
N PRO A 37 9.84 -6.31 11.24
CA PRO A 37 10.05 -5.12 12.08
C PRO A 37 11.08 -4.13 11.53
N ASP A 38 12.02 -4.58 10.71
CA ASP A 38 13.07 -3.75 10.12
C ASP A 38 12.77 -3.41 8.65
N GLY A 39 11.58 -3.73 8.15
CA GLY A 39 11.19 -3.50 6.77
C GLY A 39 11.15 -2.04 6.37
N GLU A 40 11.30 -1.79 5.08
CA GLU A 40 11.32 -0.45 4.51
C GLU A 40 10.18 -0.25 3.52
N VAL A 41 9.73 1.01 3.38
CA VAL A 41 8.69 1.39 2.44
C VAL A 41 9.14 2.60 1.63
N TYR A 42 8.73 2.62 0.36
CA TYR A 42 8.98 3.75 -0.52
C TYR A 42 7.68 4.14 -1.24
N PHE A 43 7.12 5.27 -0.83
CA PHE A 43 6.00 5.91 -1.53
C PHE A 43 6.61 6.78 -2.64
N LYS A 44 6.86 6.19 -3.79
CA LYS A 44 7.65 6.82 -4.87
C LYS A 44 7.19 8.22 -5.27
N PRO A 45 5.88 8.48 -5.43
CA PRO A 45 5.45 9.83 -5.84
C PRO A 45 5.74 10.93 -4.81
N LEU A 46 6.05 10.58 -3.57
CA LEU A 46 6.37 11.54 -2.51
C LEU A 46 7.86 11.89 -2.45
N GLY A 47 8.67 11.29 -3.33
CA GLY A 47 10.11 11.57 -3.39
C GLY A 47 10.86 11.11 -2.14
N ASN A 48 11.90 11.84 -1.76
CA ASN A 48 12.75 11.48 -0.62
C ASN A 48 11.98 11.42 0.70
N GLY A 49 10.96 12.24 0.88
CA GLY A 49 10.10 12.21 2.07
C GLY A 49 9.19 10.98 2.15
N GLY A 50 9.09 10.22 1.06
CA GLY A 50 8.28 9.01 1.00
C GLY A 50 9.04 7.72 1.26
N LYS A 51 10.28 7.80 1.74
CA LYS A 51 11.14 6.63 1.95
C LYS A 51 11.52 6.52 3.43
N GLY A 52 11.27 5.36 4.03
CA GLY A 52 11.58 5.15 5.44
C GLY A 52 11.19 3.77 5.92
N LYS A 53 11.11 3.61 7.23
CA LYS A 53 10.75 2.33 7.85
C LYS A 53 9.24 2.09 7.78
N ILE A 54 8.86 0.85 7.52
CA ILE A 54 7.43 0.47 7.52
C ILE A 54 6.79 0.79 8.87
N MET A 55 7.47 0.43 9.97
CA MET A 55 6.95 0.60 11.32
C MET A 55 6.87 2.05 11.79
N GLU A 56 7.52 2.97 11.09
CA GLU A 56 7.53 4.40 11.40
C GLU A 56 6.79 5.19 10.31
N LEU A 57 7.40 5.35 9.15
CA LEU A 57 6.83 6.15 8.05
C LEU A 57 5.57 5.49 7.47
N GLY A 58 5.61 4.18 7.23
CA GLY A 58 4.46 3.46 6.71
C GLY A 58 3.26 3.60 7.64
N LYS A 59 3.46 3.32 8.92
CA LYS A 59 2.42 3.47 9.93
C LYS A 59 1.86 4.90 9.95
N ALA A 60 2.74 5.91 9.91
CA ALA A 60 2.32 7.31 9.94
C ALA A 60 1.49 7.69 8.71
N ILE A 61 1.92 7.29 7.51
CA ILE A 61 1.22 7.65 6.28
C ILE A 61 -0.11 6.92 6.17
N TRP A 62 -0.16 5.61 6.43
CA TRP A 62 -1.43 4.87 6.37
C TRP A 62 -2.42 5.35 7.42
N THR A 63 -1.96 5.65 8.63
CA THR A 63 -2.81 6.23 9.68
C THR A 63 -3.37 7.58 9.24
N SER A 64 -2.54 8.43 8.64
CA SER A 64 -2.96 9.73 8.13
C SER A 64 -3.97 9.60 6.98
N LEU A 65 -3.72 8.66 6.06
CA LEU A 65 -4.62 8.40 4.93
C LEU A 65 -6.01 7.98 5.42
N ILE A 66 -6.06 7.09 6.40
CA ILE A 66 -7.33 6.61 6.97
C ILE A 66 -8.04 7.75 7.70
N ASP A 67 -7.29 8.60 8.40
CA ASP A 67 -7.86 9.74 9.12
C ASP A 67 -8.41 10.80 8.16
N CYS A 68 -7.67 11.07 7.08
CA CYS A 68 -8.07 12.08 6.08
C CYS A 68 -9.14 11.58 5.11
N PHE A 69 -9.19 10.26 4.88
CA PHE A 69 -10.16 9.62 4.00
C PHE A 69 -10.84 8.48 4.77
N PRO A 70 -11.80 8.79 5.67
CA PRO A 70 -12.37 7.76 6.56
C PRO A 70 -13.11 6.63 5.84
N ASP A 71 -13.54 6.85 4.60
CA ASP A 71 -14.18 5.84 3.76
C ASP A 71 -13.20 5.12 2.83
N ILE A 72 -11.89 5.27 3.06
CA ILE A 72 -10.87 4.68 2.18
C ILE A 72 -11.10 3.19 2.00
N ASP A 73 -11.02 2.76 0.74
CA ASP A 73 -11.28 1.38 0.33
C ASP A 73 -10.32 1.01 -0.77
N ASN A 74 -10.07 -0.29 -0.95
CA ASN A 74 -9.24 -0.75 -2.04
C ASN A 74 -9.77 -2.04 -2.63
N THR A 75 -9.44 -2.24 -3.92
CA THR A 75 -9.71 -3.48 -4.64
C THR A 75 -8.39 -3.98 -5.21
N VAL A 76 -8.01 -5.20 -4.89
CA VAL A 76 -6.83 -5.83 -5.47
C VAL A 76 -7.25 -6.51 -6.77
N ASP A 77 -6.88 -5.92 -7.89
CA ASP A 77 -7.24 -6.44 -9.23
C ASP A 77 -6.36 -7.61 -9.64
N ALA A 78 -5.10 -7.63 -9.21
CA ALA A 78 -4.18 -8.71 -9.53
C ALA A 78 -3.07 -8.78 -8.49
N ALA A 79 -2.62 -10.01 -8.20
CA ALA A 79 -1.45 -10.28 -7.37
C ALA A 79 -0.60 -11.30 -8.13
N ILE A 80 0.56 -10.88 -8.62
CA ILE A 80 1.38 -11.65 -9.54
C ILE A 80 2.78 -11.80 -8.96
N ALA A 81 3.30 -13.04 -8.94
CA ALA A 81 4.69 -13.28 -8.56
C ALA A 81 5.60 -12.57 -9.58
N ALA A 82 6.47 -11.67 -9.09
CA ALA A 82 7.36 -10.88 -9.94
C ALA A 82 8.77 -11.53 -10.03
N ASP A 83 9.27 -11.97 -8.88
CA ASP A 83 10.52 -12.70 -8.73
C ASP A 83 10.30 -13.79 -7.69
N ASP A 84 11.34 -14.54 -7.33
CA ASP A 84 11.23 -15.64 -6.36
C ASP A 84 10.64 -15.19 -5.01
N ASP A 85 10.93 -13.96 -4.60
CA ASP A 85 10.53 -13.44 -3.29
C ASP A 85 9.71 -12.14 -3.40
N ALA A 86 9.17 -11.83 -4.57
CA ALA A 86 8.43 -10.59 -4.79
C ALA A 86 7.03 -10.84 -5.34
N VAL A 87 6.08 -9.98 -4.96
CA VAL A 87 4.71 -9.99 -5.45
C VAL A 87 4.35 -8.59 -5.89
N ARG A 88 3.81 -8.46 -7.10
CA ARG A 88 3.31 -7.21 -7.65
C ARG A 88 1.79 -7.21 -7.58
N CYS A 89 1.23 -6.24 -6.88
CA CYS A 89 -0.22 -6.07 -6.78
C CYS A 89 -0.67 -4.84 -7.54
N GLN A 90 -1.69 -5.02 -8.37
CA GLN A 90 -2.42 -3.92 -8.99
C GLN A 90 -3.64 -3.65 -8.15
N VAL A 91 -3.77 -2.42 -7.66
CA VAL A 91 -4.76 -2.06 -6.65
C VAL A 91 -5.44 -0.76 -7.06
N VAL A 92 -6.75 -0.70 -6.93
CA VAL A 92 -7.48 0.58 -7.02
C VAL A 92 -7.76 1.03 -5.60
N ILE A 93 -7.37 2.26 -5.28
CA ILE A 93 -7.66 2.87 -3.99
C ILE A 93 -8.61 4.04 -4.22
N ARG A 94 -9.63 4.15 -3.39
CA ARG A 94 -10.64 5.19 -3.47
C ARG A 94 -11.00 5.73 -2.10
N GLY A 95 -11.43 6.97 -2.07
CA GLY A 95 -11.85 7.59 -0.82
C GLY A 95 -12.31 9.02 -1.02
N THR A 96 -13.00 9.55 0.00
CA THR A 96 -13.48 10.93 0.02
C THR A 96 -12.73 11.70 1.10
N GLN A 97 -12.15 12.83 0.72
CA GLN A 97 -11.34 13.64 1.64
C GLN A 97 -12.21 14.36 2.64
N GLU A 98 -11.82 14.29 3.91
CA GLU A 98 -12.51 15.01 4.99
C GLU A 98 -11.57 15.90 5.81
N LYS A 99 -10.24 15.74 5.64
CA LYS A 99 -9.21 16.56 6.30
C LYS A 99 -8.08 16.85 5.31
N ASP A 100 -7.32 17.90 5.58
CA ASP A 100 -6.12 18.19 4.79
C ASP A 100 -5.14 17.04 4.88
N PHE A 101 -4.63 16.60 3.73
CA PHE A 101 -3.63 15.54 3.65
C PHE A 101 -2.37 16.09 3.00
N ALA A 102 -1.27 16.15 3.75
CA ALA A 102 0.01 16.70 3.27
C ALA A 102 -0.21 18.09 2.65
N ASP A 103 0.17 18.28 1.39
CA ASP A 103 -0.02 19.54 0.66
C ASP A 103 -1.35 19.61 -0.09
N ILE A 104 -2.29 18.70 0.18
CA ILE A 104 -3.59 18.65 -0.49
C ILE A 104 -4.68 19.16 0.46
N PRO A 105 -5.13 20.41 0.29
CA PRO A 105 -6.22 20.97 1.12
C PRO A 105 -7.52 20.21 0.92
N ASN A 106 -8.29 20.07 1.99
CA ASN A 106 -9.56 19.37 1.94
C ASN A 106 -10.61 20.20 1.19
N LYS A 107 -11.19 19.59 0.15
CA LYS A 107 -12.31 20.18 -0.60
C LYS A 107 -13.50 19.22 -0.66
N GLY A 108 -13.48 18.16 0.16
CA GLY A 108 -14.57 17.19 0.22
C GLY A 108 -14.74 16.35 -1.03
N LYS A 109 -13.70 16.24 -1.84
CA LYS A 109 -13.76 15.52 -3.12
C LYS A 109 -13.34 14.08 -2.99
N HIS A 110 -13.76 13.28 -3.97
CA HIS A 110 -13.52 11.85 -4.04
C HIS A 110 -12.43 11.54 -5.07
N PHE A 111 -11.65 10.50 -4.82
CA PHE A 111 -10.68 10.01 -5.79
C PHE A 111 -10.83 8.51 -6.02
N ASP A 112 -10.48 8.07 -7.22
CA ASP A 112 -10.23 6.69 -7.61
C ASP A 112 -8.87 6.66 -8.28
N SER A 113 -7.94 5.87 -7.77
CA SER A 113 -6.57 5.89 -8.25
C SER A 113 -5.99 4.49 -8.37
N ASP A 114 -5.36 4.23 -9.52
CA ASP A 114 -4.62 3.00 -9.73
C ASP A 114 -3.28 3.09 -8.99
N HIS A 115 -3.00 2.06 -8.21
CA HIS A 115 -1.75 1.94 -7.46
C HIS A 115 -1.06 0.63 -7.81
N ILE A 116 0.25 0.65 -7.80
CA ILE A 116 1.05 -0.57 -7.90
C ILE A 116 1.84 -0.72 -6.62
N PHE A 117 1.65 -1.86 -5.95
CA PHE A 117 2.42 -2.24 -4.77
C PHE A 117 3.37 -3.35 -5.16
N ILE A 118 4.66 -3.16 -4.95
CA ILE A 118 5.65 -4.22 -5.12
C ILE A 118 6.12 -4.61 -3.74
N PHE A 119 5.77 -5.82 -3.33
CA PHE A 119 6.13 -6.39 -2.04
C PHE A 119 7.32 -7.33 -2.21
N HIS A 120 8.34 -7.17 -1.39
CA HIS A 120 9.40 -8.15 -1.24
C HIS A 120 9.24 -8.82 0.13
N LEU A 121 9.39 -10.14 0.17
CA LEU A 121 9.20 -10.91 1.39
C LEU A 121 10.49 -11.68 1.72
N ASN A 122 10.77 -11.79 3.01
CA ASN A 122 11.95 -12.52 3.48
C ASN A 122 11.66 -14.02 3.63
N ASP A 123 12.65 -14.79 4.07
CA ASP A 123 12.53 -16.24 4.22
C ASP A 123 11.45 -16.68 5.22
N SER A 124 11.03 -15.77 6.09
CA SER A 124 9.94 -16.02 7.05
C SER A 124 8.57 -15.62 6.50
N ALA A 125 8.48 -15.32 5.20
CA ALA A 125 7.28 -14.84 4.53
C ALA A 125 6.72 -13.56 5.15
N LYS A 126 7.61 -12.71 5.68
CA LYS A 126 7.27 -11.38 6.16
C LYS A 126 7.66 -10.34 5.12
N ILE A 127 6.81 -9.34 4.95
CA ILE A 127 7.06 -8.24 4.01
C ILE A 127 8.20 -7.38 4.57
N ASP A 128 9.33 -7.35 3.87
CA ASP A 128 10.50 -6.58 4.30
C ASP A 128 10.75 -5.34 3.44
N SER A 129 10.05 -5.21 2.32
CA SER A 129 10.14 -4.03 1.46
C SER A 129 8.83 -3.83 0.71
N ILE A 130 8.38 -2.58 0.62
CA ILE A 130 7.21 -2.20 -0.17
C ILE A 130 7.56 -0.98 -1.00
N GLU A 131 7.36 -1.05 -2.31
CA GLU A 131 7.40 0.12 -3.18
C GLU A 131 5.99 0.38 -3.69
N ILE A 132 5.57 1.64 -3.65
CA ILE A 132 4.21 2.03 -4.03
C ILE A 132 4.27 3.13 -5.07
N GLU A 133 3.53 2.96 -6.17
CA GLU A 133 3.44 3.92 -7.26
C GLU A 133 1.99 4.27 -7.55
N TRP A 134 1.75 5.54 -7.85
CA TRP A 134 0.48 6.06 -8.36
C TRP A 134 0.74 7.35 -9.13
N ASP A 135 -0.25 7.80 -9.91
CA ASP A 135 -0.18 9.10 -10.61
C ASP A 135 -0.60 10.20 -9.63
N HIS A 136 0.39 10.84 -9.00
CA HIS A 136 0.16 11.86 -7.98
C HIS A 136 -0.48 13.13 -8.56
N ALA A 137 -0.12 13.49 -9.78
CA ALA A 137 -0.72 14.65 -10.46
C ALA A 137 -2.21 14.42 -10.70
N ASP A 138 -2.59 13.21 -11.11
CA ASP A 138 -3.99 12.85 -11.29
C ASP A 138 -4.75 12.83 -9.97
N LEU A 139 -4.14 12.29 -8.92
CA LEU A 139 -4.72 12.28 -7.58
C LEU A 139 -5.02 13.70 -7.11
N LYS A 140 -4.05 14.60 -7.23
CA LYS A 140 -4.22 16.01 -6.86
C LYS A 140 -5.32 16.67 -7.66
N ARG A 141 -5.39 16.39 -8.98
CA ARG A 141 -6.44 16.93 -9.83
C ARG A 141 -7.82 16.47 -9.38
N GLN A 142 -7.99 15.18 -9.09
CA GLN A 142 -9.27 14.64 -8.61
C GLN A 142 -9.69 15.30 -7.29
N LEU A 143 -8.74 15.60 -6.43
CA LEU A 143 -8.99 16.22 -5.12
C LEU A 143 -9.05 17.76 -5.20
N GLY A 144 -8.88 18.32 -6.38
CA GLY A 144 -9.01 19.77 -6.60
C GLY A 144 -7.79 20.59 -6.22
N ALA A 145 -6.60 19.98 -6.13
CA ALA A 145 -5.36 20.62 -5.70
C ALA A 145 -4.38 20.89 -6.85
N ALA A 146 -4.78 20.59 -8.07
CA ALA A 146 -3.90 20.76 -9.25
C ALA A 146 -3.73 22.22 -9.62
#